data_c9851a0eb32946e12114390ac199450d
#
_entry.id   c9851a0eb32946e12114390ac199450d
#
_cell.length_a   1.000
_cell.length_b   1.000
_cell.length_c   1.000
_cell.angle_alpha   90.00
_cell.angle_beta   90.00
_cell.angle_gamma   90.00
#
_symmetry.space_group_name_H-M   'P 1'
#
loop_
_entity.id
_entity.type
_entity.pdbx_description
1 polymer ?
#
loop_
_entity_poly.entity_id
_entity_poly.type
_entity_poly.pdbx_seq_one_letter_code
_entity_poly.pdbx_strand_id
1 'polypeptide(L)'
;SRLERVVGTTPGAVASGNARPAQTLAGQQAVAAMQDRRSELVSNVARARATLTRWTGDPAPEIAGPIPEFPVDAAKLRAGLDHHPTIEMIDAQADQADADVRVADAGRRSDFGVNLAYQRRDPRFGDFISAGVTVSLPFFTRNRQNAGIAAAQASAGRVLAEREAARRTLAADLDADIADHVMHHEQWMRAQGTLQPLAEQRVKLETASYGAGRASLIDVADAFAALADATLTTVDREAKVAADGAGLNFTYGSAPR
;
A
#
# COMPACT_ATOMS: atom_id res chain seq x y z
N SER A 1 9.22 -4.74 36.13
CA SER A 1 8.00 -3.97 35.77
C SER A 1 7.28 -3.45 37.00
N ARG A 2 6.33 -2.50 36.85
CA ARG A 2 5.49 -2.01 37.99
C ARG A 2 4.62 -3.14 38.53
N LEU A 3 4.09 -4.01 37.69
CA LEU A 3 3.31 -5.17 38.09
C LEU A 3 4.13 -6.16 38.91
N GLU A 4 5.36 -6.46 38.55
CA GLU A 4 6.25 -7.34 39.32
C GLU A 4 6.48 -6.86 40.77
N ARG A 5 6.58 -5.53 40.96
CA ARG A 5 6.70 -4.96 42.30
C ARG A 5 5.43 -5.21 43.14
N VAL A 6 4.23 -5.05 42.57
CA VAL A 6 2.95 -5.31 43.25
C VAL A 6 2.82 -6.80 43.57
N VAL A 7 3.15 -7.69 42.61
CA VAL A 7 3.16 -9.15 42.81
C VAL A 7 4.17 -9.56 43.90
N GLY A 8 5.33 -8.91 43.95
CA GLY A 8 6.36 -9.18 44.97
C GLY A 8 5.94 -8.86 46.42
N THR A 9 4.89 -8.06 46.64
CA THR A 9 4.34 -7.77 48.00
C THR A 9 3.34 -8.80 48.44
N THR A 10 2.85 -9.67 47.57
CA THR A 10 1.77 -10.64 47.87
C THR A 10 2.12 -11.71 48.92
N PRO A 11 3.36 -12.27 48.96
CA PRO A 11 3.74 -13.22 49.99
C PRO A 11 3.56 -12.70 51.41
N GLY A 12 3.89 -11.41 51.63
CA GLY A 12 3.66 -10.75 52.91
C GLY A 12 2.17 -10.59 53.27
N ALA A 13 1.33 -10.31 52.27
CA ALA A 13 -0.12 -10.22 52.45
C ALA A 13 -0.76 -11.60 52.75
N VAL A 14 -0.25 -12.66 52.17
CA VAL A 14 -0.68 -14.04 52.49
C VAL A 14 -0.26 -14.43 53.92
N ALA A 15 0.98 -14.12 54.31
CA ALA A 15 1.49 -14.41 55.64
C ALA A 15 0.73 -13.64 56.73
N SER A 16 0.21 -12.45 56.42
CA SER A 16 -0.63 -11.69 57.36
C SER A 16 -2.14 -12.03 57.31
N GLY A 17 -2.52 -13.01 56.51
CA GLY A 17 -3.93 -13.42 56.34
C GLY A 17 -4.81 -12.48 55.50
N ASN A 18 -4.22 -11.46 54.90
CA ASN A 18 -4.91 -10.43 54.10
C ASN A 18 -5.12 -10.84 52.64
N ALA A 19 -4.50 -11.94 52.16
CA ALA A 19 -4.64 -12.44 50.80
C ALA A 19 -4.75 -13.96 50.79
N ARG A 20 -5.47 -14.50 49.79
CA ARG A 20 -5.57 -15.96 49.58
C ARG A 20 -4.34 -16.44 48.80
N PRO A 21 -3.79 -17.66 49.10
CA PRO A 21 -2.65 -18.21 48.33
C PRO A 21 -2.88 -18.27 46.83
N ALA A 22 -4.12 -18.54 46.38
CA ALA A 22 -4.48 -18.56 44.96
C ALA A 22 -4.27 -17.20 44.24
N GLN A 23 -4.36 -16.08 44.97
CA GLN A 23 -4.10 -14.76 44.40
C GLN A 23 -2.64 -14.54 44.01
N THR A 24 -1.73 -15.20 44.70
CA THR A 24 -0.30 -15.18 44.35
C THR A 24 -0.04 -15.88 43.03
N LEU A 25 -0.68 -17.03 42.79
CA LEU A 25 -0.59 -17.77 41.55
C LEU A 25 -1.18 -16.96 40.36
N ALA A 26 -2.33 -16.32 40.56
CA ALA A 26 -2.93 -15.45 39.53
C ALA A 26 -2.03 -14.29 39.16
N GLY A 27 -1.36 -13.65 40.13
CA GLY A 27 -0.37 -12.61 39.87
C GLY A 27 0.84 -13.09 39.05
N GLN A 28 1.34 -14.31 39.38
CA GLN A 28 2.43 -14.93 38.64
C GLN A 28 2.02 -15.27 37.17
N GLN A 29 0.80 -15.79 37.00
CA GLN A 29 0.25 -16.04 35.65
C GLN A 29 0.12 -14.75 34.83
N ALA A 30 -0.35 -13.66 35.42
CA ALA A 30 -0.44 -12.36 34.75
C ALA A 30 0.94 -11.84 34.33
N VAL A 31 1.98 -12.00 35.17
CA VAL A 31 3.34 -11.63 34.81
C VAL A 31 3.88 -12.48 33.66
N ALA A 32 3.64 -13.80 33.69
CA ALA A 32 4.05 -14.71 32.61
C ALA A 32 3.37 -14.32 31.28
N ALA A 33 2.07 -14.07 31.28
CA ALA A 33 1.33 -13.60 30.08
C ALA A 33 1.91 -12.29 29.51
N MET A 34 2.30 -11.35 30.38
CA MET A 34 2.97 -10.11 29.93
C MET A 34 4.36 -10.35 29.36
N GLN A 35 5.11 -11.33 29.87
CA GLN A 35 6.41 -11.72 29.33
C GLN A 35 6.26 -12.38 27.97
N ASP A 36 5.28 -13.25 27.77
CA ASP A 36 4.97 -13.84 26.46
C ASP A 36 4.65 -12.76 25.42
N ARG A 37 3.79 -11.82 25.78
CA ARG A 37 3.44 -10.69 24.92
C ARG A 37 4.67 -9.82 24.56
N ARG A 38 5.57 -9.58 25.54
CA ARG A 38 6.84 -8.90 25.25
C ARG A 38 7.69 -9.68 24.24
N SER A 39 7.74 -11.01 24.37
CA SER A 39 8.48 -11.86 23.44
C SER A 39 7.93 -11.79 22.02
N GLU A 40 6.60 -11.76 21.88
CA GLU A 40 5.93 -11.56 20.59
C GLU A 40 6.29 -10.20 19.96
N LEU A 41 6.27 -9.12 20.75
CA LEU A 41 6.64 -7.79 20.28
C LEU A 41 8.10 -7.72 19.84
N VAL A 42 9.02 -8.32 20.59
CA VAL A 42 10.43 -8.40 20.20
C VAL A 42 10.58 -9.14 18.87
N SER A 43 9.86 -10.26 18.68
CA SER A 43 9.84 -10.99 17.41
C SER A 43 9.27 -10.14 16.27
N ASN A 44 8.20 -9.39 16.51
CA ASN A 44 7.60 -8.50 15.51
C ASN A 44 8.58 -7.39 15.08
N VAL A 45 9.28 -6.77 16.03
CA VAL A 45 10.33 -5.78 15.73
C VAL A 45 11.46 -6.40 14.91
N ALA A 46 11.90 -7.61 15.26
CA ALA A 46 12.95 -8.28 14.49
C ALA A 46 12.50 -8.57 13.03
N ARG A 47 11.26 -9.02 12.85
CA ARG A 47 10.68 -9.22 11.50
C ARG A 47 10.56 -7.92 10.70
N ALA A 48 10.10 -6.84 11.35
CA ALA A 48 10.00 -5.54 10.72
C ALA A 48 11.38 -5.00 10.29
N ARG A 49 12.41 -5.18 11.14
CA ARG A 49 13.80 -4.82 10.79
C ARG A 49 14.33 -5.64 9.61
N ALA A 50 14.09 -6.94 9.58
CA ALA A 50 14.50 -7.79 8.47
C ALA A 50 13.81 -7.35 7.15
N THR A 51 12.54 -6.95 7.21
CA THR A 51 11.83 -6.39 6.06
C THR A 51 12.45 -5.07 5.61
N LEU A 52 12.78 -4.18 6.54
CA LEU A 52 13.43 -2.90 6.25
C LEU A 52 14.81 -3.11 5.62
N THR A 53 15.62 -4.02 6.17
CA THR A 53 16.91 -4.43 5.59
C THR A 53 16.75 -4.88 4.13
N ARG A 54 15.71 -5.65 3.83
CA ARG A 54 15.44 -6.09 2.45
C ARG A 54 15.17 -4.92 1.49
N TRP A 55 14.49 -3.87 1.96
CA TRP A 55 14.15 -2.74 1.12
C TRP A 55 15.28 -1.71 1.01
N THR A 56 16.02 -1.48 2.08
CA THR A 56 17.09 -0.47 2.13
C THR A 56 18.47 -1.00 1.72
N GLY A 57 18.69 -2.33 1.82
CA GLY A 57 20.00 -2.95 1.67
C GLY A 57 20.92 -2.70 2.87
N ASP A 58 20.47 -1.95 3.89
CA ASP A 58 21.25 -1.71 5.12
C ASP A 58 21.12 -2.91 6.06
N PRO A 59 22.23 -3.54 6.50
CA PRO A 59 22.19 -4.68 7.41
C PRO A 59 21.74 -4.33 8.83
N ALA A 60 21.78 -3.06 9.22
CA ALA A 60 21.38 -2.59 10.55
C ALA A 60 20.57 -1.28 10.47
N PRO A 61 19.39 -1.31 9.84
CA PRO A 61 18.63 -0.09 9.65
C PRO A 61 18.17 0.50 10.98
N GLU A 62 18.47 1.78 11.19
CA GLU A 62 18.00 2.55 12.34
C GLU A 62 16.88 3.48 11.93
N ILE A 63 15.84 3.53 12.76
CA ILE A 63 14.73 4.47 12.58
C ILE A 63 15.04 5.69 13.45
N ALA A 64 15.21 6.85 12.82
CA ALA A 64 15.46 8.10 13.50
C ALA A 64 14.21 9.01 13.42
N GLY A 65 13.86 9.60 14.54
CA GLY A 65 12.78 10.59 14.62
C GLY A 65 11.39 10.01 14.89
N PRO A 66 10.38 10.89 14.98
CA PRO A 66 8.99 10.51 15.13
C PRO A 66 8.44 9.87 13.84
N ILE A 67 7.28 9.24 13.94
CA ILE A 67 6.53 8.76 12.76
C ILE A 67 6.26 9.99 11.85
N PRO A 68 6.64 9.94 10.56
CA PRO A 68 6.44 11.07 9.68
C PRO A 68 4.95 11.32 9.40
N GLU A 69 4.56 12.58 9.37
CA GLU A 69 3.21 12.99 9.00
C GLU A 69 3.14 13.14 7.47
N PHE A 70 2.13 12.54 6.87
CA PHE A 70 1.81 12.67 5.45
C PHE A 70 0.46 13.37 5.32
N PRO A 71 0.45 14.70 5.12
CA PRO A 71 -0.81 15.43 4.97
C PRO A 71 -1.54 14.98 3.71
N VAL A 72 -2.82 14.69 3.84
CA VAL A 72 -3.69 14.23 2.74
C VAL A 72 -4.57 15.38 2.29
N ASP A 73 -4.33 15.86 1.07
CA ASP A 73 -5.19 16.82 0.36
C ASP A 73 -6.03 16.08 -0.68
N ALA A 74 -7.23 15.69 -0.29
CA ALA A 74 -8.15 14.94 -1.14
C ALA A 74 -8.51 15.68 -2.45
N ALA A 75 -8.58 17.01 -2.43
CA ALA A 75 -8.90 17.80 -3.64
C ALA A 75 -7.73 17.76 -4.62
N LYS A 76 -6.51 17.92 -4.12
CA LYS A 76 -5.29 17.83 -4.91
C LYS A 76 -5.09 16.44 -5.52
N LEU A 77 -5.32 15.39 -4.73
CA LEU A 77 -5.18 14.00 -5.20
C LEU A 77 -6.19 13.70 -6.32
N ARG A 78 -7.46 14.11 -6.16
CA ARG A 78 -8.48 13.95 -7.21
C ARG A 78 -8.14 14.73 -8.50
N ALA A 79 -7.61 15.94 -8.36
CA ALA A 79 -7.20 16.74 -9.52
C ALA A 79 -5.99 16.13 -10.26
N GLY A 80 -5.17 15.33 -9.56
CA GLY A 80 -3.99 14.67 -10.13
C GLY A 80 -4.28 13.38 -10.90
N LEU A 81 -5.48 12.82 -10.81
CA LEU A 81 -5.78 11.49 -11.38
C LEU A 81 -5.54 11.38 -12.90
N ASP A 82 -5.76 12.44 -13.65
CA ASP A 82 -5.52 12.43 -15.10
C ASP A 82 -4.02 12.35 -15.46
N HIS A 83 -3.13 12.62 -14.49
CA HIS A 83 -1.68 12.44 -14.62
C HIS A 83 -1.16 11.19 -13.91
N HIS A 84 -2.06 10.31 -13.49
CA HIS A 84 -1.65 9.04 -12.89
C HIS A 84 -0.97 8.16 -13.94
N PRO A 85 0.14 7.47 -13.62
CA PRO A 85 0.90 6.65 -14.60
C PRO A 85 0.04 5.64 -15.37
N THR A 86 -0.99 5.07 -14.73
CA THR A 86 -1.93 4.17 -15.40
C THR A 86 -2.72 4.88 -16.50
N ILE A 87 -3.16 6.11 -16.28
CA ILE A 87 -3.89 6.89 -17.29
C ILE A 87 -2.94 7.32 -18.40
N GLU A 88 -1.76 7.81 -18.08
CA GLU A 88 -0.74 8.18 -19.08
C GLU A 88 -0.34 6.99 -19.95
N MET A 89 -0.24 5.79 -19.37
CA MET A 89 0.01 4.56 -20.14
C MET A 89 -1.13 4.26 -21.13
N ILE A 90 -2.39 4.40 -20.70
CA ILE A 90 -3.54 4.16 -21.57
C ILE A 90 -3.67 5.26 -22.63
N ASP A 91 -3.31 6.50 -22.32
CA ASP A 91 -3.25 7.60 -23.29
C ASP A 91 -2.22 7.31 -24.39
N ALA A 92 -1.04 6.80 -24.04
CA ALA A 92 -0.06 6.36 -25.03
C ALA A 92 -0.57 5.18 -25.89
N GLN A 93 -1.37 4.28 -25.33
CA GLN A 93 -2.04 3.21 -26.08
C GLN A 93 -3.13 3.77 -27.01
N ALA A 94 -3.84 4.81 -26.61
CA ALA A 94 -4.82 5.47 -27.45
C ALA A 94 -4.14 6.17 -28.65
N ASP A 95 -3.03 6.84 -28.42
CA ASP A 95 -2.22 7.45 -29.48
C ASP A 95 -1.70 6.39 -30.47
N GLN A 96 -1.28 5.23 -29.98
CA GLN A 96 -0.89 4.09 -30.81
C GLN A 96 -2.08 3.59 -31.64
N ALA A 97 -3.23 3.39 -31.04
CA ALA A 97 -4.42 2.91 -31.74
C ALA A 97 -4.89 3.89 -32.82
N ASP A 98 -4.78 5.20 -32.57
CA ASP A 98 -5.05 6.24 -33.57
C ASP A 98 -4.01 6.21 -34.72
N ALA A 99 -2.76 5.92 -34.41
CA ALA A 99 -1.74 5.71 -35.45
C ALA A 99 -2.07 4.49 -36.31
N ASP A 100 -2.54 3.39 -35.71
CA ASP A 100 -2.95 2.18 -36.41
C ASP A 100 -4.16 2.44 -37.35
N VAL A 101 -5.10 3.32 -36.94
CA VAL A 101 -6.19 3.76 -37.83
C VAL A 101 -5.61 4.50 -39.04
N ARG A 102 -4.63 5.40 -38.83
CA ARG A 102 -3.98 6.12 -39.94
C ARG A 102 -3.23 5.18 -40.87
N VAL A 103 -2.55 4.14 -40.33
CA VAL A 103 -1.88 3.11 -41.13
C VAL A 103 -2.89 2.30 -41.93
N ALA A 104 -4.00 1.89 -41.30
CA ALA A 104 -5.06 1.16 -42.02
C ALA A 104 -5.68 2.02 -43.14
N ASP A 105 -5.89 3.32 -42.93
CA ASP A 105 -6.39 4.22 -43.96
C ASP A 105 -5.38 4.45 -45.08
N ALA A 106 -4.08 4.51 -44.76
CA ALA A 106 -3.02 4.62 -45.77
C ALA A 106 -2.99 3.41 -46.70
N GLY A 107 -3.43 2.23 -46.24
CA GLY A 107 -3.58 1.03 -47.07
C GLY A 107 -4.59 1.16 -48.21
N ARG A 108 -5.35 2.25 -48.33
CA ARG A 108 -6.16 2.62 -49.50
C ARG A 108 -5.34 3.26 -50.61
N ARG A 109 -4.12 3.71 -50.33
CA ARG A 109 -3.25 4.37 -51.30
C ARG A 109 -2.40 3.32 -51.99
N SER A 110 -1.97 3.63 -53.22
CA SER A 110 -1.00 2.82 -53.93
C SER A 110 0.36 2.87 -53.25
N ASP A 111 0.97 1.73 -53.08
CA ASP A 111 2.31 1.61 -52.53
C ASP A 111 3.33 1.42 -53.66
N PHE A 112 4.48 2.14 -53.54
CA PHE A 112 5.54 2.11 -54.53
C PHE A 112 6.82 1.58 -53.88
N GLY A 113 7.31 0.46 -54.39
CA GLY A 113 8.57 -0.13 -53.99
C GLY A 113 9.62 0.04 -55.06
N VAL A 114 10.84 0.34 -54.69
CA VAL A 114 12.02 0.33 -55.57
C VAL A 114 12.99 -0.71 -55.02
N ASN A 115 13.42 -1.62 -55.84
CA ASN A 115 14.43 -2.59 -55.49
C ASN A 115 15.62 -2.48 -56.44
N LEU A 116 16.83 -2.47 -55.87
CA LEU A 116 18.10 -2.58 -56.57
C LEU A 116 18.84 -3.80 -56.01
N ALA A 117 19.17 -4.73 -56.86
CA ALA A 117 19.93 -5.89 -56.47
C ALA A 117 21.18 -6.05 -57.34
N TYR A 118 22.32 -6.28 -56.71
CA TYR A 118 23.56 -6.68 -57.32
C TYR A 118 23.82 -8.15 -56.98
N GLN A 119 24.06 -8.95 -58.02
CA GLN A 119 24.35 -10.34 -57.89
C GLN A 119 25.70 -10.66 -58.58
N ARG A 120 26.67 -11.03 -57.76
CA ARG A 120 27.93 -11.56 -58.28
C ARG A 120 27.73 -12.99 -58.77
N ARG A 121 28.15 -13.24 -60.00
CA ARG A 121 28.03 -14.59 -60.60
C ARG A 121 29.41 -15.14 -60.94
N ASP A 122 29.47 -16.36 -61.43
CA ASP A 122 30.68 -17.00 -61.94
C ASP A 122 31.32 -16.08 -62.99
N PRO A 123 32.67 -15.89 -63.00
CA PRO A 123 33.36 -15.01 -63.95
C PRO A 123 33.01 -15.25 -65.42
N ARG A 124 32.52 -16.46 -65.78
CA ARG A 124 32.08 -16.76 -67.13
C ARG A 124 30.80 -16.07 -67.58
N PHE A 125 30.00 -15.61 -66.61
CA PHE A 125 28.69 -15.00 -66.87
C PHE A 125 28.61 -13.53 -66.54
N GLY A 126 29.65 -12.99 -65.94
CA GLY A 126 29.69 -11.60 -65.50
C GLY A 126 28.72 -11.29 -64.36
N ASP A 127 28.90 -10.13 -63.71
CA ASP A 127 28.03 -9.67 -62.64
C ASP A 127 26.70 -9.15 -63.21
N PHE A 128 25.63 -9.26 -62.40
CA PHE A 128 24.30 -8.84 -62.81
C PHE A 128 23.76 -7.78 -61.85
N ILE A 129 23.27 -6.68 -62.42
CA ILE A 129 22.58 -5.62 -61.68
C ILE A 129 21.14 -5.60 -62.17
N SER A 130 20.19 -5.65 -61.25
CA SER A 130 18.78 -5.47 -61.56
C SER A 130 18.18 -4.32 -60.76
N ALA A 131 17.38 -3.51 -61.41
CA ALA A 131 16.55 -2.49 -60.80
C ALA A 131 15.08 -2.79 -61.15
N GLY A 132 14.24 -2.69 -60.16
CA GLY A 132 12.80 -2.95 -60.35
C GLY A 132 11.95 -1.91 -59.62
N VAL A 133 10.81 -1.60 -60.18
CA VAL A 133 9.77 -0.77 -59.54
C VAL A 133 8.54 -1.65 -59.37
N THR A 134 8.03 -1.73 -58.15
CA THR A 134 6.79 -2.46 -57.83
C THR A 134 5.73 -1.41 -57.47
N VAL A 135 4.55 -1.53 -58.06
CA VAL A 135 3.41 -0.67 -57.74
C VAL A 135 2.28 -1.59 -57.27
N SER A 136 1.88 -1.44 -55.99
CA SER A 136 0.75 -2.13 -55.41
C SER A 136 -0.52 -1.32 -55.58
N LEU A 137 -1.46 -1.79 -56.38
CA LEU A 137 -2.74 -1.09 -56.61
C LEU A 137 -3.84 -1.70 -55.76
N PRO A 138 -4.51 -0.95 -54.90
CA PRO A 138 -5.57 -1.42 -54.00
C PRO A 138 -6.88 -1.61 -54.78
N PHE A 139 -7.05 -2.75 -55.46
CA PHE A 139 -8.31 -3.11 -56.08
C PHE A 139 -9.26 -3.72 -55.02
N PHE A 140 -10.59 -3.51 -55.18
CA PHE A 140 -11.66 -4.04 -54.32
C PHE A 140 -11.54 -3.60 -52.85
N THR A 141 -11.27 -2.33 -52.60
CA THR A 141 -11.08 -1.73 -51.25
C THR A 141 -12.23 -1.96 -50.27
N ARG A 142 -13.45 -2.15 -50.80
CA ARG A 142 -14.69 -2.25 -49.98
C ARG A 142 -14.67 -3.45 -49.02
N ASN A 143 -14.18 -4.60 -49.44
CA ASN A 143 -14.26 -5.83 -48.65
C ASN A 143 -12.97 -6.17 -47.90
N ARG A 144 -11.87 -5.45 -48.16
CA ARG A 144 -10.57 -5.70 -47.54
C ARG A 144 -10.11 -4.52 -46.72
N GLN A 145 -9.86 -3.36 -47.35
CA GLN A 145 -9.32 -2.18 -46.67
C GLN A 145 -10.33 -1.54 -45.72
N ASN A 146 -11.60 -1.36 -46.16
CA ASN A 146 -12.63 -0.77 -45.32
C ASN A 146 -12.93 -1.57 -44.06
N ALA A 147 -12.91 -2.92 -44.16
CA ALA A 147 -13.08 -3.80 -43.01
C ALA A 147 -11.90 -3.65 -42.01
N GLY A 148 -10.66 -3.54 -42.53
CA GLY A 148 -9.47 -3.29 -41.72
C GLY A 148 -9.52 -1.95 -41.00
N ILE A 149 -9.94 -0.89 -41.69
CA ILE A 149 -10.11 0.44 -41.07
C ILE A 149 -11.20 0.42 -40.01
N ALA A 150 -12.36 -0.22 -40.29
CA ALA A 150 -13.42 -0.33 -39.29
C ALA A 150 -12.95 -1.11 -38.05
N ALA A 151 -12.15 -2.16 -38.22
CA ALA A 151 -11.55 -2.91 -37.12
C ALA A 151 -10.57 -2.05 -36.31
N ALA A 152 -9.70 -1.26 -36.95
CA ALA A 152 -8.78 -0.35 -36.29
C ALA A 152 -9.53 0.75 -35.51
N GLN A 153 -10.57 1.33 -36.10
CA GLN A 153 -11.43 2.34 -35.44
C GLN A 153 -12.17 1.73 -34.23
N ALA A 154 -12.67 0.51 -34.33
CA ALA A 154 -13.28 -0.17 -33.20
C ALA A 154 -12.27 -0.44 -32.08
N SER A 155 -11.02 -0.77 -32.43
CA SER A 155 -9.93 -0.93 -31.46
C SER A 155 -9.60 0.37 -30.75
N ALA A 156 -9.50 1.49 -31.48
CA ALA A 156 -9.27 2.81 -30.89
C ALA A 156 -10.44 3.21 -29.95
N GLY A 157 -11.69 2.99 -30.36
CA GLY A 157 -12.85 3.21 -29.50
C GLY A 157 -12.83 2.35 -28.22
N ARG A 158 -12.35 1.11 -28.29
CA ARG A 158 -12.18 0.25 -27.13
C ARG A 158 -11.17 0.85 -26.13
N VAL A 159 -10.00 1.29 -26.60
CA VAL A 159 -8.97 1.88 -25.73
C VAL A 159 -9.48 3.16 -25.02
N LEU A 160 -10.25 4.01 -25.71
CA LEU A 160 -10.87 5.18 -25.08
C LEU A 160 -11.89 4.77 -24.00
N ALA A 161 -12.67 3.73 -24.23
CA ALA A 161 -13.59 3.20 -23.22
C ALA A 161 -12.85 2.60 -22.02
N GLU A 162 -11.72 1.92 -22.25
CA GLU A 162 -10.83 1.40 -21.20
C GLU A 162 -10.22 2.53 -20.36
N ARG A 163 -9.79 3.62 -21.01
CA ARG A 163 -9.31 4.83 -20.31
C ARG A 163 -10.34 5.37 -19.33
N GLU A 164 -11.58 5.54 -19.80
CA GLU A 164 -12.64 6.07 -18.98
C GLU A 164 -13.03 5.11 -17.85
N ALA A 165 -12.99 3.80 -18.09
CA ALA A 165 -13.20 2.78 -17.06
C ALA A 165 -12.09 2.82 -16.00
N ALA A 166 -10.82 2.88 -16.43
CA ALA A 166 -9.68 2.99 -15.53
C ALA A 166 -9.73 4.26 -14.67
N ARG A 167 -10.10 5.40 -15.27
CA ARG A 167 -10.26 6.67 -14.53
C ARG A 167 -11.33 6.57 -13.44
N ARG A 168 -12.48 5.93 -13.75
CA ARG A 168 -13.55 5.72 -12.75
C ARG A 168 -13.11 4.77 -11.65
N THR A 169 -12.39 3.73 -11.97
CA THR A 169 -11.85 2.79 -10.98
C THR A 169 -10.87 3.50 -10.05
N LEU A 170 -9.88 4.22 -10.59
CA LEU A 170 -8.93 5.00 -9.80
C LEU A 170 -9.62 6.05 -8.90
N ALA A 171 -10.67 6.70 -9.39
CA ALA A 171 -11.42 7.66 -8.58
C ALA A 171 -12.16 6.98 -7.42
N ALA A 172 -12.75 5.81 -7.67
CA ALA A 172 -13.45 5.05 -6.64
C ALA A 172 -12.47 4.49 -5.60
N ASP A 173 -11.32 3.97 -6.03
CA ASP A 173 -10.27 3.46 -5.14
C ASP A 173 -9.70 4.60 -4.27
N LEU A 174 -9.41 5.77 -4.87
CA LEU A 174 -8.97 6.95 -4.12
C LEU A 174 -10.00 7.39 -3.07
N ASP A 175 -11.29 7.42 -3.42
CA ASP A 175 -12.34 7.82 -2.49
C ASP A 175 -12.48 6.80 -1.34
N ALA A 176 -12.31 5.50 -1.60
CA ALA A 176 -12.29 4.47 -0.58
C ALA A 176 -11.08 4.61 0.34
N ASP A 177 -9.88 4.78 -0.22
CA ASP A 177 -8.64 4.96 0.55
C ASP A 177 -8.69 6.23 1.42
N ILE A 178 -9.27 7.33 0.92
CA ILE A 178 -9.49 8.55 1.72
C ILE A 178 -10.45 8.27 2.87
N ALA A 179 -11.55 7.54 2.64
CA ALA A 179 -12.51 7.21 3.69
C ALA A 179 -11.86 6.34 4.78
N ASP A 180 -11.05 5.38 4.40
CA ASP A 180 -10.29 4.55 5.34
C ASP A 180 -9.28 5.37 6.14
N HIS A 181 -8.54 6.28 5.49
CA HIS A 181 -7.62 7.19 6.18
C HIS A 181 -8.34 8.06 7.22
N VAL A 182 -9.49 8.65 6.87
CA VAL A 182 -10.31 9.45 7.81
C VAL A 182 -10.76 8.59 8.99
N MET A 183 -11.26 7.39 8.74
CA MET A 183 -11.68 6.46 9.79
C MET A 183 -10.52 6.10 10.72
N HIS A 184 -9.34 5.75 10.20
CA HIS A 184 -8.17 5.41 10.99
C HIS A 184 -7.66 6.60 11.80
N HIS A 185 -7.67 7.80 11.21
CA HIS A 185 -7.32 9.04 11.91
C HIS A 185 -8.25 9.30 13.10
N GLU A 186 -9.57 9.18 12.93
CA GLU A 186 -10.52 9.32 14.03
C GLU A 186 -10.33 8.26 15.11
N GLN A 187 -10.02 7.01 14.71
CA GLN A 187 -9.74 5.95 15.67
C GLN A 187 -8.45 6.21 16.46
N TRP A 188 -7.41 6.72 15.80
CA TRP A 188 -6.18 7.14 16.47
C TRP A 188 -6.42 8.25 17.48
N MET A 189 -7.13 9.31 17.08
CA MET A 189 -7.49 10.43 17.96
C MET A 189 -8.27 9.95 19.19
N ARG A 190 -9.21 9.02 19.04
CA ARG A 190 -9.93 8.42 20.18
C ARG A 190 -9.02 7.55 21.04
N ALA A 191 -8.09 6.81 20.45
CA ALA A 191 -7.15 6.00 21.22
C ALA A 191 -6.24 6.86 22.08
N GLN A 192 -5.64 7.89 21.50
CA GLN A 192 -4.74 8.81 22.16
C GLN A 192 -5.46 9.70 23.20
N GLY A 193 -6.60 10.28 22.81
CA GLY A 193 -7.30 11.27 23.64
C GLY A 193 -8.24 10.67 24.68
N THR A 194 -8.63 9.40 24.56
CA THR A 194 -9.64 8.80 25.44
C THR A 194 -9.23 7.44 25.99
N LEU A 195 -8.92 6.47 25.12
CA LEU A 195 -8.75 5.08 25.56
C LEU A 195 -7.52 4.90 26.43
N GLN A 196 -6.38 5.44 26.00
CA GLN A 196 -5.12 5.36 26.74
C GLN A 196 -5.19 6.11 28.09
N PRO A 197 -5.64 7.39 28.17
CA PRO A 197 -5.79 8.10 29.43
C PRO A 197 -6.75 7.39 30.41
N LEU A 198 -7.85 6.83 29.94
CA LEU A 198 -8.78 6.05 30.79
C LEU A 198 -8.12 4.78 31.33
N ALA A 199 -7.34 4.06 30.51
CA ALA A 199 -6.60 2.89 30.98
C ALA A 199 -5.53 3.26 32.01
N GLU A 200 -4.82 4.38 31.84
CA GLU A 200 -3.87 4.90 32.83
C GLU A 200 -4.56 5.26 34.13
N GLN A 201 -5.72 5.89 34.06
CA GLN A 201 -6.50 6.26 35.24
C GLN A 201 -6.98 5.00 35.96
N ARG A 202 -7.45 3.97 35.23
CA ARG A 202 -7.86 2.69 35.80
C ARG A 202 -6.72 2.03 36.57
N VAL A 203 -5.52 1.96 36.02
CA VAL A 203 -4.33 1.43 36.74
C VAL A 203 -4.08 2.17 38.04
N LYS A 204 -4.18 3.51 38.06
CA LYS A 204 -4.00 4.32 39.28
C LYS A 204 -5.05 3.97 40.33
N LEU A 205 -6.32 3.89 39.94
CA LEU A 205 -7.44 3.62 40.85
C LEU A 205 -7.40 2.18 41.40
N GLU A 206 -7.15 1.17 40.56
CA GLU A 206 -7.06 -0.22 41.00
C GLU A 206 -5.85 -0.46 41.91
N THR A 207 -4.70 0.18 41.61
CA THR A 207 -3.52 0.09 42.47
C THR A 207 -3.78 0.72 43.85
N ALA A 208 -4.47 1.85 43.91
CA ALA A 208 -4.85 2.51 45.17
C ALA A 208 -5.89 1.67 45.94
N SER A 209 -6.86 1.11 45.27
CA SER A 209 -7.88 0.24 45.84
C SER A 209 -7.28 -1.04 46.43
N TYR A 210 -6.31 -1.64 45.72
CA TYR A 210 -5.55 -2.80 46.21
C TYR A 210 -4.75 -2.47 47.46
N GLY A 211 -4.05 -1.33 47.48
CA GLY A 211 -3.34 -0.87 48.70
C GLY A 211 -4.25 -0.59 49.90
N ALA A 212 -5.51 -0.28 49.64
CA ALA A 212 -6.56 -0.10 50.70
C ALA A 212 -7.30 -1.42 51.02
N GLY A 213 -6.91 -2.54 50.46
CA GLY A 213 -7.56 -3.87 50.66
C GLY A 213 -8.94 -4.01 50.05
N ARG A 214 -9.31 -3.11 49.07
CA ARG A 214 -10.64 -3.08 48.45
C ARG A 214 -10.68 -3.66 47.04
N ALA A 215 -9.54 -3.94 46.43
CA ALA A 215 -9.42 -4.60 45.12
C ALA A 215 -8.51 -5.85 45.24
N SER A 216 -8.66 -6.79 44.30
CA SER A 216 -7.80 -7.96 44.24
C SER A 216 -6.54 -7.69 43.41
N LEU A 217 -5.52 -8.54 43.54
CA LEU A 217 -4.35 -8.50 42.67
C LEU A 217 -4.70 -8.73 41.20
N ILE A 218 -5.76 -9.52 40.95
CA ILE A 218 -6.25 -9.80 39.58
C ILE A 218 -6.76 -8.49 38.93
N ASP A 219 -7.54 -7.68 39.66
CA ASP A 219 -8.06 -6.41 39.16
C ASP A 219 -6.92 -5.47 38.75
N VAL A 220 -5.85 -5.43 39.55
CA VAL A 220 -4.64 -4.65 39.23
C VAL A 220 -3.93 -5.22 37.99
N ALA A 221 -3.78 -6.55 37.89
CA ALA A 221 -3.14 -7.19 36.75
C ALA A 221 -3.93 -6.92 35.46
N ASP A 222 -5.26 -7.04 35.51
CA ASP A 222 -6.15 -6.76 34.37
C ASP A 222 -6.09 -5.28 33.96
N ALA A 223 -5.98 -4.36 34.91
CA ALA A 223 -5.79 -2.93 34.62
C ALA A 223 -4.46 -2.67 33.90
N PHE A 224 -3.35 -3.31 34.32
CA PHE A 224 -2.07 -3.21 33.60
C PHE A 224 -2.10 -3.85 32.21
N ALA A 225 -2.80 -4.98 32.05
CA ALA A 225 -3.02 -5.61 30.75
C ALA A 225 -3.78 -4.66 29.81
N ALA A 226 -4.89 -4.09 30.28
CA ALA A 226 -5.69 -3.14 29.52
C ALA A 226 -4.90 -1.89 29.14
N LEU A 227 -4.03 -1.39 30.02
CA LEU A 227 -3.15 -0.26 29.68
C LEU A 227 -2.13 -0.63 28.60
N ALA A 228 -1.52 -1.81 28.70
CA ALA A 228 -0.60 -2.28 27.66
C ALA A 228 -1.32 -2.40 26.29
N ASP A 229 -2.55 -2.95 26.28
CA ASP A 229 -3.38 -3.05 25.08
C ASP A 229 -3.75 -1.68 24.50
N ALA A 230 -4.16 -0.74 25.33
CA ALA A 230 -4.51 0.62 24.90
C ALA A 230 -3.29 1.33 24.31
N THR A 231 -2.12 1.19 24.93
CA THR A 231 -0.87 1.80 24.45
C THR A 231 -0.46 1.21 23.08
N LEU A 232 -0.46 -0.12 22.95
CA LEU A 232 -0.13 -0.79 21.70
C LEU A 232 -1.11 -0.42 20.60
N THR A 233 -2.41 -0.40 20.91
CA THR A 233 -3.45 0.01 19.97
C THR A 233 -3.25 1.46 19.50
N THR A 234 -2.83 2.36 20.39
CA THR A 234 -2.56 3.76 20.03
C THR A 234 -1.40 3.86 19.04
N VAL A 235 -0.29 3.18 19.31
CA VAL A 235 0.89 3.16 18.42
C VAL A 235 0.57 2.49 17.08
N ASP A 236 -0.19 1.39 17.08
CA ASP A 236 -0.58 0.70 15.85
C ASP A 236 -1.47 1.58 14.96
N ARG A 237 -2.44 2.28 15.56
CA ARG A 237 -3.30 3.23 14.85
C ARG A 237 -2.54 4.42 14.30
N GLU A 238 -1.58 4.97 15.05
CA GLU A 238 -0.70 6.04 14.59
C GLU A 238 0.11 5.60 13.37
N ALA A 239 0.73 4.43 13.45
CA ALA A 239 1.48 3.85 12.33
C ALA A 239 0.57 3.60 11.11
N LYS A 240 -0.69 3.18 11.33
CA LYS A 240 -1.67 2.96 10.27
C LYS A 240 -2.04 4.26 9.57
N VAL A 241 -2.30 5.34 10.32
CA VAL A 241 -2.58 6.68 9.75
C VAL A 241 -1.42 7.17 8.89
N ALA A 242 -0.18 7.01 9.37
CA ALA A 242 1.00 7.39 8.61
C ALA A 242 1.17 6.55 7.34
N ALA A 243 0.92 5.24 7.42
CA ALA A 243 0.98 4.34 6.26
C ALA A 243 -0.08 4.69 5.21
N ASP A 244 -1.32 4.96 5.63
CA ASP A 244 -2.39 5.39 4.73
C ASP A 244 -2.06 6.73 4.06
N GLY A 245 -1.58 7.71 4.82
CA GLY A 245 -1.17 9.00 4.29
C GLY A 245 -0.01 8.89 3.29
N ALA A 246 0.99 8.05 3.59
CA ALA A 246 2.07 7.74 2.67
C ALA A 246 1.51 7.06 1.41
N GLY A 247 0.69 6.01 1.57
CA GLY A 247 0.06 5.29 0.46
C GLY A 247 -0.70 6.21 -0.48
N LEU A 248 -1.56 7.08 0.06
CA LEU A 248 -2.32 8.07 -0.71
C LEU A 248 -1.42 9.02 -1.50
N ASN A 249 -0.38 9.57 -0.86
CA ASN A 249 0.53 10.50 -1.52
C ASN A 249 1.41 9.84 -2.58
N PHE A 250 1.88 8.61 -2.36
CA PHE A 250 2.75 7.91 -3.32
C PHE A 250 1.96 7.22 -4.44
N THR A 251 0.73 6.76 -4.18
CA THR A 251 -0.10 6.12 -5.20
C THR A 251 -0.78 7.14 -6.10
N TYR A 252 -1.38 8.17 -5.54
CA TYR A 252 -2.21 9.13 -6.28
C TYR A 252 -1.58 10.52 -6.42
N GLY A 253 -0.51 10.80 -5.66
CA GLY A 253 0.21 12.07 -5.81
C GLY A 253 0.95 12.11 -7.15
N SER A 254 0.79 13.20 -7.90
CA SER A 254 1.61 13.45 -9.08
C SER A 254 3.07 13.52 -8.65
N ALA A 255 3.92 12.69 -9.24
CA ALA A 255 5.37 12.79 -9.03
C ALA A 255 5.82 14.23 -9.31
N PRO A 256 6.67 14.83 -8.46
CA PRO A 256 7.28 16.11 -8.80
C PRO A 256 8.07 15.93 -10.11
N ARG A 257 7.72 16.72 -11.13
CA ARG A 257 8.44 16.78 -12.39
C ARG A 257 9.80 17.42 -12.19
#